data_8f27c37ca7206e6daed1342a1b978693
#
_entry.id   8f27c37ca7206e6daed1342a1b978693
#
_cell.length_a   1.000
_cell.length_b   1.000
_cell.length_c   1.000
_cell.angle_alpha   90.00
_cell.angle_beta   90.00
_cell.angle_gamma   90.00
#
_symmetry.space_group_name_H-M   'P 1'
#
loop_
_entity.id
_entity.type
_entity.pdbx_description
1 polymer ?
#
loop_
_entity_poly.entity_id
_entity_poly.type
_entity_poly.pdbx_seq_one_letter_code
_entity_poly.pdbx_strand_id
1 'polypeptide(L)'
;MSFESLSEQQILDIANPIMDNLMEASTQIDHARHVQDFTGRMKAIVTPEYFQCICQQYQAEKGFFSNRIPVAVFKRPDSAAIVWKQSFTKATGEFVAEMVLVYQNG
;
A
#
# COMPACT_ATOMS: atom_id res chain seq x y z
N MET A 1 -1.53 -3.50 22.92
CA MET A 1 -0.30 -2.93 22.32
C MET A 1 -0.68 -1.70 21.50
N SER A 2 0.15 -0.67 21.52
CA SER A 2 -0.11 0.59 20.84
C SER A 2 0.95 0.81 19.75
N PHE A 3 0.53 1.34 18.60
CA PHE A 3 1.49 1.75 17.58
C PHE A 3 2.44 2.84 18.08
N GLU A 4 2.00 3.65 19.05
CA GLU A 4 2.86 4.68 19.63
C GLU A 4 4.06 4.12 20.38
N SER A 5 4.01 2.86 20.81
CA SER A 5 5.13 2.20 21.48
C SER A 5 6.14 1.60 20.51
N LEU A 6 5.84 1.55 19.22
CA LEU A 6 6.73 1.05 18.19
C LEU A 6 7.58 2.18 17.61
N SER A 7 8.81 1.86 17.22
CA SER A 7 9.64 2.82 16.47
C SER A 7 9.13 2.94 15.02
N GLU A 8 9.54 4.00 14.35
CA GLU A 8 9.24 4.14 12.92
C GLU A 8 9.78 2.97 12.12
N GLN A 9 10.97 2.50 12.44
CA GLN A 9 11.57 1.36 11.75
C GLN A 9 10.78 0.08 11.97
N GLN A 10 10.29 -0.16 13.19
CA GLN A 10 9.45 -1.33 13.47
C GLN A 10 8.15 -1.29 12.68
N ILE A 11 7.54 -0.10 12.54
CA ILE A 11 6.33 0.07 11.73
C ILE A 11 6.64 -0.18 10.26
N LEU A 12 7.75 0.34 9.75
CA LEU A 12 8.17 0.11 8.36
C LEU A 12 8.48 -1.35 8.10
N ASP A 13 9.04 -2.06 9.06
CA ASP A 13 9.31 -3.51 8.94
C ASP A 13 8.01 -4.31 8.77
N ILE A 14 6.90 -3.81 9.29
CA ILE A 14 5.58 -4.40 9.07
C ILE A 14 4.99 -3.95 7.73
N ALA A 15 5.06 -2.66 7.45
CA ALA A 15 4.38 -2.05 6.32
C ALA A 15 5.03 -2.36 4.97
N ASN A 16 6.36 -2.38 4.91
CA ASN A 16 7.07 -2.57 3.64
C ASN A 16 6.74 -3.92 2.97
N PRO A 17 6.76 -5.07 3.68
CA PRO A 17 6.38 -6.34 3.04
C PRO A 17 4.93 -6.34 2.54
N ILE A 18 4.01 -5.70 3.26
CA ILE A 18 2.61 -5.59 2.85
C ILE A 18 2.51 -4.75 1.58
N MET A 19 3.19 -3.60 1.54
CA MET A 19 3.19 -2.74 0.36
C MET A 19 3.86 -3.42 -0.84
N ASP A 20 4.96 -4.15 -0.61
CA ASP A 20 5.62 -4.92 -1.67
C ASP A 20 4.65 -5.92 -2.30
N ASN A 21 3.88 -6.63 -1.47
CA ASN A 21 2.87 -7.57 -1.95
C ASN A 21 1.75 -6.85 -2.71
N LEU A 22 1.27 -5.71 -2.20
CA LEU A 22 0.23 -4.92 -2.85
C LEU A 22 0.66 -4.49 -4.25
N MET A 23 1.88 -4.00 -4.38
CA MET A 23 2.39 -3.48 -5.64
C MET A 23 2.69 -4.59 -6.63
N GLU A 24 3.24 -5.71 -6.18
CA GLU A 24 3.50 -6.86 -7.04
C GLU A 24 2.18 -7.47 -7.54
N ALA A 25 1.21 -7.65 -6.65
CA ALA A 25 -0.11 -8.16 -7.02
C ALA A 25 -0.84 -7.20 -7.97
N SER A 26 -0.69 -5.88 -7.76
CA SER A 26 -1.24 -4.86 -8.65
C SER A 26 -0.61 -4.94 -10.04
N THR A 27 0.70 -5.12 -10.11
CA THR A 27 1.42 -5.27 -11.39
C THR A 27 0.91 -6.47 -12.17
N GLN A 28 0.63 -7.58 -11.49
CA GLN A 28 0.12 -8.82 -12.09
C GLN A 28 -1.41 -8.81 -12.24
N ILE A 29 -2.09 -7.79 -11.72
CA ILE A 29 -3.54 -7.67 -11.65
C ILE A 29 -4.15 -8.91 -10.98
N ASP A 30 -3.56 -9.29 -9.84
CA ASP A 30 -4.00 -10.41 -9.01
C ASP A 30 -4.80 -9.86 -7.82
N HIS A 31 -6.12 -9.78 -7.99
CA HIS A 31 -7.01 -9.19 -6.99
C HIS A 31 -6.96 -9.92 -5.64
N ALA A 32 -7.04 -11.23 -5.65
CA ALA A 32 -7.06 -12.01 -4.42
C ALA A 32 -5.82 -11.75 -3.56
N ARG A 33 -4.65 -11.73 -4.19
CA ARG A 33 -3.38 -11.46 -3.53
C ARG A 33 -3.28 -10.00 -3.08
N HIS A 34 -3.79 -9.07 -3.89
CA HIS A 34 -3.72 -7.64 -3.59
C HIS A 34 -4.48 -7.31 -2.30
N VAL A 35 -5.65 -7.90 -2.10
CA VAL A 35 -6.52 -7.59 -0.96
C VAL A 35 -6.32 -8.50 0.25
N GLN A 36 -5.35 -9.40 0.22
CA GLN A 36 -5.19 -10.41 1.29
C GLN A 36 -4.99 -9.79 2.69
N ASP A 37 -4.34 -8.64 2.78
CA ASP A 37 -4.09 -7.95 4.03
C ASP A 37 -5.09 -6.81 4.31
N PHE A 38 -6.12 -6.67 3.48
CA PHE A 38 -7.12 -5.62 3.64
C PHE A 38 -8.12 -5.97 4.73
N THR A 39 -8.64 -4.92 5.41
CA THR A 39 -9.80 -5.09 6.27
C THR A 39 -11.01 -5.50 5.44
N GLY A 40 -12.03 -6.09 6.09
CA GLY A 40 -13.26 -6.47 5.40
C GLY A 40 -13.92 -5.29 4.68
N ARG A 41 -13.88 -4.10 5.30
CA ARG A 41 -14.40 -2.87 4.71
C ARG A 41 -13.68 -2.52 3.41
N MET A 42 -12.35 -2.59 3.41
CA MET A 42 -11.55 -2.27 2.23
C MET A 42 -11.73 -3.32 1.13
N LYS A 43 -11.86 -4.59 1.49
CA LYS A 43 -12.16 -5.65 0.51
C LYS A 43 -13.47 -5.40 -0.22
N ALA A 44 -14.47 -4.89 0.50
CA ALA A 44 -15.77 -4.58 -0.10
C ALA A 44 -15.70 -3.41 -1.09
N ILE A 45 -14.82 -2.44 -0.84
CA ILE A 45 -14.63 -1.27 -1.71
C ILE A 45 -13.83 -1.65 -2.97
N VAL A 46 -12.78 -2.45 -2.83
CA VAL A 46 -11.88 -2.82 -3.92
C VAL A 46 -12.36 -4.13 -4.55
N THR A 47 -13.36 -4.03 -5.43
CA THR A 47 -13.89 -5.19 -6.17
C THR A 47 -12.91 -5.63 -7.26
N PRO A 48 -12.99 -6.89 -7.75
CA PRO A 48 -12.13 -7.35 -8.86
C PRO A 48 -12.23 -6.47 -10.11
N GLU A 49 -13.43 -6.03 -10.46
CA GLU A 49 -13.68 -5.21 -11.65
C GLU A 49 -13.06 -3.83 -11.51
N TYR A 50 -13.27 -3.19 -10.36
CA TYR A 50 -12.69 -1.89 -10.06
C TYR A 50 -11.16 -1.95 -10.06
N PHE A 51 -10.60 -2.97 -9.42
CA PHE A 51 -9.17 -3.19 -9.33
C PHE A 51 -8.55 -3.36 -10.73
N GLN A 52 -9.14 -4.20 -11.57
CA GLN A 52 -8.66 -4.42 -12.92
C GLN A 52 -8.65 -3.12 -13.74
N CYS A 53 -9.74 -2.36 -13.66
CA CYS A 53 -9.87 -1.09 -14.37
C CYS A 53 -8.78 -0.08 -13.95
N ILE A 54 -8.56 0.08 -12.65
CA ILE A 54 -7.57 1.01 -12.11
C ILE A 54 -6.15 0.57 -12.49
N CYS A 55 -5.85 -0.73 -12.41
CA CYS A 55 -4.52 -1.24 -12.76
C CYS A 55 -4.22 -1.04 -14.24
N GLN A 56 -5.17 -1.34 -15.12
CA GLN A 56 -4.98 -1.12 -16.55
C GLN A 56 -4.78 0.36 -16.86
N GLN A 57 -5.50 1.23 -16.17
CA GLN A 57 -5.41 2.67 -16.39
C GLN A 57 -4.04 3.22 -15.98
N TYR A 58 -3.58 2.92 -14.75
CA TYR A 58 -2.29 3.49 -14.32
C TYR A 58 -1.12 2.87 -15.11
N GLN A 59 -1.20 1.58 -15.47
CA GLN A 59 -0.13 0.93 -16.25
C GLN A 59 -0.02 1.54 -17.64
N ALA A 60 -1.12 1.93 -18.24
CA ALA A 60 -1.11 2.61 -19.54
C ALA A 60 -0.51 4.02 -19.44
N GLU A 61 -0.83 4.75 -18.38
CA GLU A 61 -0.40 6.14 -18.22
C GLU A 61 0.99 6.29 -17.63
N LYS A 62 1.30 5.49 -16.60
CA LYS A 62 2.51 5.65 -15.77
C LYS A 62 3.51 4.52 -15.90
N GLY A 63 3.09 3.36 -16.41
CA GLY A 63 3.90 2.16 -16.42
C GLY A 63 3.77 1.40 -15.11
N PHE A 64 4.87 0.82 -14.65
CA PHE A 64 4.88 -0.03 -13.46
C PHE A 64 5.54 0.69 -12.29
N PHE A 65 5.28 0.20 -11.08
CA PHE A 65 5.92 0.72 -9.88
C PHE A 65 7.43 0.53 -9.95
N SER A 66 8.16 1.59 -9.59
CA SER A 66 9.61 1.60 -9.54
C SER A 66 10.07 1.84 -8.10
N ASN A 67 10.99 2.75 -7.86
CA ASN A 67 11.55 3.00 -6.54
C ASN A 67 10.50 3.57 -5.57
N ARG A 68 10.59 3.16 -4.30
CA ARG A 68 9.74 3.66 -3.23
C ARG A 68 10.60 4.02 -2.04
N ILE A 69 10.43 5.24 -1.53
CA ILE A 69 11.24 5.79 -0.43
C ILE A 69 10.30 6.23 0.69
N PRO A 70 10.48 5.74 1.94
CA PRO A 70 9.67 6.21 3.06
C PRO A 70 9.88 7.70 3.31
N VAL A 71 8.79 8.42 3.56
CA VAL A 71 8.82 9.86 3.82
C VAL A 71 8.39 10.18 5.25
N ALA A 72 7.30 9.58 5.72
CA ALA A 72 6.76 9.87 7.03
C ALA A 72 5.98 8.69 7.61
N VAL A 73 6.00 8.59 8.93
CA VAL A 73 5.20 7.63 9.70
C VAL A 73 4.45 8.41 10.76
N PHE A 74 3.13 8.27 10.79
CA PHE A 74 2.25 8.92 11.76
C PHE A 74 1.68 7.85 12.67
N LYS A 75 1.91 8.01 13.98
CA LYS A 75 1.54 7.00 14.97
C LYS A 75 0.37 7.45 15.83
N ARG A 76 -0.60 6.56 16.00
CA ARG A 76 -1.71 6.68 16.94
C ARG A 76 -1.77 5.42 17.80
N PRO A 77 -2.54 5.41 18.88
CA PRO A 77 -2.65 4.18 19.69
C PRO A 77 -3.12 2.97 18.90
N ASP A 78 -4.10 3.14 18.00
CA ASP A 78 -4.78 2.05 17.31
C ASP A 78 -4.44 1.94 15.81
N SER A 79 -3.63 2.85 15.29
CA SER A 79 -3.32 2.88 13.86
C SER A 79 -1.99 3.57 13.58
N ALA A 80 -1.45 3.32 12.40
CA ALA A 80 -0.30 4.05 11.90
C ALA A 80 -0.50 4.33 10.42
N ALA A 81 -0.19 5.56 10.00
CA ALA A 81 -0.20 5.93 8.58
C ALA A 81 1.23 6.05 8.09
N ILE A 82 1.51 5.45 6.95
CA ILE A 82 2.83 5.48 6.33
C ILE A 82 2.71 6.12 4.95
N VAL A 83 3.65 7.02 4.64
CA VAL A 83 3.68 7.73 3.36
C VAL A 83 5.03 7.50 2.70
N TRP A 84 5.01 7.11 1.44
CA TRP A 84 6.20 6.93 0.61
C TRP A 84 6.17 7.84 -0.61
N LYS A 85 7.35 8.18 -1.13
CA LYS A 85 7.48 8.64 -2.50
C LYS A 85 7.52 7.42 -3.40
N GLN A 86 6.68 7.40 -4.42
CA GLN A 86 6.62 6.32 -5.38
C GLN A 86 6.97 6.83 -6.77
N SER A 87 7.92 6.19 -7.42
CA SER A 87 8.26 6.45 -8.82
C SER A 87 7.66 5.38 -9.72
N PHE A 88 7.56 5.69 -11.01
CA PHE A 88 7.02 4.77 -12.01
C PHE A 88 7.99 4.64 -13.18
N THR A 89 7.88 3.55 -13.93
CA THR A 89 8.83 3.26 -15.01
C THR A 89 8.64 4.16 -16.23
N LYS A 90 7.45 4.68 -16.47
CA LYS A 90 7.12 5.47 -17.66
C LYS A 90 6.90 6.93 -17.36
N ALA A 91 6.18 7.25 -16.30
CA ALA A 91 5.89 8.64 -15.92
C ALA A 91 7.07 9.24 -15.18
N THR A 92 7.35 10.52 -15.44
CA THR A 92 8.32 11.30 -14.66
C THR A 92 7.62 11.93 -13.46
N GLY A 93 8.41 12.28 -12.43
CA GLY A 93 7.89 12.91 -11.23
C GLY A 93 7.76 11.95 -10.06
N GLU A 94 7.29 12.49 -8.95
CA GLU A 94 7.17 11.77 -7.69
C GLU A 94 5.71 11.71 -7.28
N PHE A 95 5.26 10.54 -6.85
CA PHE A 95 3.88 10.29 -6.48
C PHE A 95 3.81 9.85 -5.03
N VAL A 96 2.63 9.94 -4.43
CA VAL A 96 2.39 9.52 -3.06
C VAL A 96 1.82 8.12 -3.04
N ALA A 97 2.48 7.22 -2.28
CA ALA A 97 1.90 5.95 -1.87
C ALA A 97 1.63 6.02 -0.38
N GLU A 98 0.49 5.55 0.06
CA GLU A 98 0.05 5.71 1.44
C GLU A 98 -0.63 4.44 1.92
N MET A 99 -0.42 4.12 3.20
CA MET A 99 -1.03 2.96 3.85
C MET A 99 -1.42 3.33 5.27
N VAL A 100 -2.58 2.83 5.71
CA VAL A 100 -2.98 2.90 7.12
C VAL A 100 -3.04 1.48 7.66
N LEU A 101 -2.20 1.20 8.66
CA LEU A 101 -2.21 -0.06 9.41
C LEU A 101 -3.16 0.06 10.59
N VAL A 102 -3.97 -0.96 10.81
CA VAL A 102 -4.84 -1.04 11.98
C VAL A 102 -4.67 -2.40 12.63
N TYR A 103 -4.92 -2.48 13.95
CA TYR A 103 -4.98 -3.78 14.61
C TYR A 103 -6.31 -4.43 14.29
N GLN A 104 -6.25 -5.73 13.98
CA GLN A 104 -7.44 -6.58 13.93
C GLN A 104 -7.33 -7.63 15.03
N ASN A 105 -8.46 -8.07 15.53
CA ASN A 105 -8.51 -9.08 16.58
C ASN A 105 -7.88 -10.38 16.08
N GLY A 106 -6.79 -10.72 16.69
CA GLY A 106 -6.06 -11.92 16.34
C GLY A 106 -4.81 -11.69 15.56
#